data_3712d506fb901799fed4efb6e902feb9
#
_entry.id   3712d506fb901799fed4efb6e902feb9
#
_cell.length_a   1.000
_cell.length_b   1.000
_cell.length_c   1.000
_cell.angle_alpha   90.00
_cell.angle_beta   90.00
_cell.angle_gamma   90.00
#
_symmetry.space_group_name_H-M   'P 1'
#
loop_
_entity.id
_entity.type
_entity.pdbx_description
1 polymer ?
#
loop_
_entity_poly.entity_id
_entity_poly.type
_entity_poly.pdbx_seq_one_letter_code
_entity_poly.pdbx_strand_id
1 'polypeptide(L)'
;MGRISRADILPIGLETAARNLLHSCGTLRGMSTPISLFDRPGVEALRKELRLDPTVIRRLRVDLLKHFVPDAEGLASFPAPDRLALHTLSLYHRSDSEIDGATKLLLKTATGMLIESVILRVASGRTALCVSSQVGCAAACDFCATGKMGIARNLSSAEILDQLLIAGQLLASEGRKIRNIVFMGMGEPFHNEENLYTTIESLTAPDLFHHPPTKLLVSSVGVADAMVRCARRFPTVNLALSLHSVRQEVREQLIPLARTYPLDQLREAVREVNALTRSPVMIEYLMLAGRNDSLDDARELSDWVSGLRVHVNLIPYTPIDESPHLVGSDKPTREAFSSQLKAAGIDTTLRYSLGQDIAAACGQLVRHENRKRAMGSSESSRP
;
A
#
# COMPACT_ATOMS: atom_id res chain seq x y z
N MET A 1 44.28 2.89 13.00
CA MET A 1 44.46 4.32 13.33
C MET A 1 44.05 5.13 12.12
N GLY A 2 42.96 5.91 12.20
CA GLY A 2 42.46 6.74 11.12
C GLY A 2 41.07 7.22 11.51
N ARG A 3 40.99 8.27 12.32
CA ARG A 3 39.71 8.95 12.66
C ARG A 3 39.19 9.65 11.44
N ILE A 4 37.95 9.36 11.01
CA ILE A 4 37.20 10.17 10.04
C ILE A 4 36.35 11.14 10.84
N SER A 5 36.55 12.42 10.52
CA SER A 5 36.00 13.61 11.13
C SER A 5 34.49 13.75 10.88
N ARG A 6 33.77 14.20 11.92
CA ARG A 6 32.42 14.81 11.82
C ARG A 6 32.58 16.18 11.14
N ALA A 7 32.08 16.35 9.94
CA ALA A 7 31.62 17.60 9.35
C ALA A 7 31.21 17.32 7.90
N ASP A 8 29.88 17.37 7.64
CA ASP A 8 29.28 17.95 6.45
C ASP A 8 27.78 17.59 6.44
N ILE A 9 27.07 18.16 7.41
CA ILE A 9 25.59 18.26 7.35
C ILE A 9 25.31 19.75 7.06
N LEU A 10 24.99 20.06 5.82
CA LEU A 10 24.43 21.35 5.45
C LEU A 10 22.99 21.46 5.98
N PRO A 11 22.63 22.49 6.74
CA PRO A 11 21.26 22.75 7.12
C PRO A 11 20.55 23.45 5.95
N ILE A 12 19.58 22.76 5.37
CA ILE A 12 18.59 23.42 4.48
C ILE A 12 17.70 24.29 5.36
N GLY A 13 17.85 25.61 5.17
CA GLY A 13 17.16 26.63 5.93
C GLY A 13 15.65 26.64 5.73
N LEU A 14 14.94 26.09 6.70
CA LEU A 14 13.47 26.17 6.86
C LEU A 14 13.04 26.62 8.27
N GLU A 15 13.96 27.05 9.12
CA GLU A 15 13.63 27.51 10.48
C GLU A 15 13.40 29.03 10.63
N THR A 16 13.61 29.85 9.61
CA THR A 16 13.56 31.32 9.74
C THR A 16 12.22 31.92 9.38
N ALA A 17 11.27 31.16 8.83
CA ALA A 17 9.93 31.69 8.51
C ALA A 17 8.87 31.57 9.63
N ALA A 18 9.12 30.79 10.68
CA ALA A 18 8.14 30.50 11.72
C ALA A 18 8.19 31.44 12.94
N ARG A 19 9.15 32.35 13.05
CA ARG A 19 9.30 33.24 14.24
C ARG A 19 8.82 34.65 14.08
N ASN A 20 8.41 35.11 12.90
CA ASN A 20 8.03 36.53 12.69
C ASN A 20 6.51 36.78 12.52
N LEU A 21 5.64 35.81 12.83
CA LEU A 21 4.17 35.97 12.68
C LEU A 21 3.38 36.04 14.02
N LEU A 22 4.03 36.32 15.16
CA LEU A 22 3.36 36.38 16.46
C LEU A 22 3.09 37.79 16.97
N HIS A 23 3.21 38.83 16.16
CA HIS A 23 2.88 40.21 16.57
C HIS A 23 2.09 40.99 15.50
N SER A 24 0.91 40.49 15.16
CA SER A 24 -0.19 41.35 14.71
C SER A 24 -1.51 40.73 15.12
N CYS A 25 -2.02 41.15 16.26
CA CYS A 25 -3.36 40.83 16.72
C CYS A 25 -4.37 41.62 15.85
N GLY A 26 -4.72 40.98 14.72
CA GLY A 26 -5.81 41.43 13.84
C GLY A 26 -6.78 40.26 13.71
N THR A 27 -7.99 40.45 14.18
CA THR A 27 -9.20 39.59 14.12
C THR A 27 -9.14 38.42 13.13
N LEU A 28 -8.92 37.20 13.62
CA LEU A 28 -9.13 35.93 12.91
C LEU A 28 -10.64 35.72 12.63
N ARG A 29 -11.20 36.43 11.66
CA ARG A 29 -12.51 36.12 11.10
C ARG A 29 -12.31 35.04 10.01
N GLY A 30 -12.70 33.76 10.33
CA GLY A 30 -13.16 32.84 9.33
C GLY A 30 -12.10 32.21 8.42
N MET A 31 -11.03 31.65 8.94
CA MET A 31 -10.23 30.68 8.14
C MET A 31 -11.01 29.36 8.03
N SER A 32 -11.70 29.17 6.90
CA SER A 32 -12.29 27.88 6.58
C SER A 32 -11.17 26.84 6.45
N THR A 33 -11.39 25.65 7.02
CA THR A 33 -10.46 24.52 6.87
C THR A 33 -10.17 24.29 5.39
N PRO A 34 -8.91 24.15 4.97
CA PRO A 34 -8.57 23.87 3.59
C PRO A 34 -9.27 22.59 3.08
N ILE A 35 -9.78 22.66 1.87
CA ILE A 35 -10.52 21.57 1.23
C ILE A 35 -9.51 20.61 0.59
N SER A 36 -9.64 19.32 0.86
CA SER A 36 -8.79 18.32 0.21
C SER A 36 -8.96 18.35 -1.31
N LEU A 37 -7.86 18.28 -2.06
CA LEU A 37 -7.87 18.17 -3.52
C LEU A 37 -8.69 16.95 -4.00
N PHE A 38 -8.79 15.91 -3.18
CA PHE A 38 -9.54 14.69 -3.47
C PHE A 38 -11.03 14.79 -3.13
N ASP A 39 -11.45 15.80 -2.40
CA ASP A 39 -12.87 16.10 -2.13
C ASP A 39 -13.53 16.78 -3.33
N ARG A 40 -14.09 15.95 -4.23
CA ARG A 40 -14.72 16.44 -5.47
C ARG A 40 -15.85 17.45 -5.21
N PRO A 41 -16.83 17.19 -4.31
CA PRO A 41 -17.88 18.15 -3.97
C PRO A 41 -17.33 19.44 -3.37
N GLY A 42 -16.39 19.35 -2.43
CA GLY A 42 -15.80 20.52 -1.77
C GLY A 42 -15.03 21.41 -2.75
N VAL A 43 -14.21 20.82 -3.63
CA VAL A 43 -13.47 21.55 -4.68
C VAL A 43 -14.44 22.22 -5.66
N GLU A 44 -15.55 21.56 -6.05
CA GLU A 44 -16.54 22.17 -6.91
C GLU A 44 -17.32 23.30 -6.22
N ALA A 45 -17.60 23.17 -4.92
CA ALA A 45 -18.20 24.25 -4.13
C ALA A 45 -17.26 25.47 -4.06
N LEU A 46 -15.96 25.25 -3.80
CA LEU A 46 -14.94 26.29 -3.80
C LEU A 46 -14.83 26.98 -5.18
N ARG A 47 -14.84 26.18 -6.26
CA ARG A 47 -14.85 26.74 -7.62
C ARG A 47 -16.00 27.72 -7.85
N LYS A 48 -17.23 27.35 -7.44
CA LYS A 48 -18.43 28.19 -7.58
C LYS A 48 -18.33 29.44 -6.70
N GLU A 49 -17.88 29.32 -5.46
CA GLU A 49 -17.65 30.44 -4.54
C GLU A 49 -16.69 31.48 -5.14
N LEU A 50 -15.58 31.00 -5.69
CA LEU A 50 -14.55 31.83 -6.32
C LEU A 50 -14.90 32.27 -7.76
N ARG A 51 -16.05 31.83 -8.29
CA ARG A 51 -16.52 32.10 -9.68
C ARG A 51 -15.49 31.71 -10.73
N LEU A 52 -14.77 30.61 -10.52
CA LEU A 52 -13.74 30.13 -11.43
C LEU A 52 -14.37 29.34 -12.59
N ASP A 53 -13.78 29.50 -13.78
CA ASP A 53 -14.10 28.65 -14.93
C ASP A 53 -13.78 27.17 -14.58
N PRO A 54 -14.62 26.18 -14.99
CA PRO A 54 -14.36 24.77 -14.76
C PRO A 54 -13.00 24.29 -15.27
N THR A 55 -12.45 24.93 -16.30
CA THR A 55 -11.13 24.60 -16.86
C THR A 55 -10.00 24.80 -15.88
N VAL A 56 -10.13 25.74 -14.93
CA VAL A 56 -9.12 26.00 -13.87
C VAL A 56 -8.94 24.75 -13.01
N ILE A 57 -10.04 24.18 -12.50
CA ILE A 57 -9.98 22.95 -11.68
C ILE A 57 -9.52 21.76 -12.52
N ARG A 58 -9.98 21.66 -13.76
CA ARG A 58 -9.55 20.60 -14.67
C ARG A 58 -8.03 20.64 -14.88
N ARG A 59 -7.46 21.83 -15.13
CA ARG A 59 -6.01 22.01 -15.31
C ARG A 59 -5.26 21.66 -14.05
N LEU A 60 -5.67 22.20 -12.89
CA LEU A 60 -5.09 21.90 -11.59
C LEU A 60 -4.98 20.38 -11.35
N ARG A 61 -6.08 19.65 -11.59
CA ARG A 61 -6.10 18.20 -11.41
C ARG A 61 -5.25 17.46 -12.43
N VAL A 62 -5.20 17.91 -13.68
CA VAL A 62 -4.33 17.31 -14.69
C VAL A 62 -2.87 17.48 -14.32
N ASP A 63 -2.47 18.67 -13.93
CA ASP A 63 -1.09 18.99 -13.57
C ASP A 63 -0.65 18.19 -12.33
N LEU A 64 -1.45 18.22 -11.25
CA LEU A 64 -1.09 17.56 -9.99
C LEU A 64 -1.29 16.04 -10.01
N LEU A 65 -2.41 15.53 -10.57
CA LEU A 65 -2.81 14.13 -10.41
C LEU A 65 -2.48 13.23 -11.61
N LYS A 66 -2.16 13.80 -12.78
CA LYS A 66 -1.79 13.02 -13.95
C LYS A 66 -0.34 13.25 -14.37
N HIS A 67 0.11 14.50 -14.29
CA HIS A 67 1.49 14.86 -14.61
C HIS A 67 2.39 14.86 -13.37
N PHE A 68 1.81 14.90 -12.17
CA PHE A 68 2.53 14.90 -10.90
C PHE A 68 3.57 16.03 -10.82
N VAL A 69 3.22 17.22 -11.33
CA VAL A 69 4.07 18.39 -11.20
C VAL A 69 4.25 18.77 -9.73
N PRO A 70 5.35 19.45 -9.35
CA PRO A 70 5.55 19.95 -7.99
C PRO A 70 4.39 20.85 -7.54
N ASP A 71 4.05 20.86 -6.25
CA ASP A 71 2.92 21.61 -5.69
C ASP A 71 2.92 23.08 -6.07
N ALA A 72 4.07 23.74 -5.94
CA ALA A 72 4.22 25.15 -6.28
C ALA A 72 3.89 25.45 -7.75
N GLU A 73 4.26 24.54 -8.65
CA GLU A 73 3.97 24.66 -10.09
C GLU A 73 2.48 24.40 -10.36
N GLY A 74 1.92 23.33 -9.79
CA GLY A 74 0.51 22.97 -9.97
C GLY A 74 -0.45 24.03 -9.41
N LEU A 75 -0.08 24.72 -8.32
CA LEU A 75 -0.86 25.77 -7.70
C LEU A 75 -0.62 27.17 -8.29
N ALA A 76 0.41 27.38 -9.11
CA ALA A 76 0.84 28.69 -9.59
C ALA A 76 -0.28 29.52 -10.26
N SER A 77 -1.22 28.87 -10.93
CA SER A 77 -2.35 29.52 -11.61
C SER A 77 -3.67 29.46 -10.81
N PHE A 78 -3.67 28.84 -9.61
CA PHE A 78 -4.87 28.76 -8.78
C PHE A 78 -4.97 29.98 -7.85
N PRO A 79 -6.09 30.75 -7.85
CA PRO A 79 -6.14 32.07 -7.18
C PRO A 79 -6.24 32.01 -5.66
N ALA A 80 -6.51 30.84 -5.07
CA ALA A 80 -6.66 30.69 -3.61
C ALA A 80 -5.99 29.37 -3.13
N PRO A 81 -4.65 29.24 -3.27
CA PRO A 81 -3.93 28.01 -2.96
C PRO A 81 -4.05 27.61 -1.48
N ASP A 82 -4.17 28.56 -0.57
CA ASP A 82 -4.38 28.39 0.87
C ASP A 82 -5.74 27.73 1.22
N ARG A 83 -6.71 27.78 0.30
CA ARG A 83 -8.02 27.13 0.44
C ARG A 83 -7.99 25.63 0.08
N LEU A 84 -6.88 25.11 -0.47
CA LEU A 84 -6.72 23.71 -0.86
C LEU A 84 -5.68 23.01 0.01
N ALA A 85 -6.02 21.81 0.47
CA ALA A 85 -5.08 20.86 1.05
C ALA A 85 -4.69 19.85 -0.01
N LEU A 86 -3.47 19.92 -0.51
CA LEU A 86 -2.93 18.94 -1.47
C LEU A 86 -2.55 17.65 -0.77
N HIS A 87 -1.92 17.75 0.39
CA HIS A 87 -1.41 16.62 1.15
C HIS A 87 -2.12 16.44 2.50
N THR A 88 -2.36 15.18 2.85
CA THR A 88 -2.83 14.70 4.15
C THR A 88 -1.71 13.99 4.91
N LEU A 89 -0.63 13.67 4.20
CA LEU A 89 0.58 13.03 4.68
C LEU A 89 1.77 13.97 4.48
N SER A 90 2.83 13.75 5.22
CA SER A 90 4.13 14.38 4.98
C SER A 90 5.22 13.33 4.88
N LEU A 91 6.17 13.52 3.97
CA LEU A 91 7.34 12.65 3.86
C LEU A 91 8.21 12.83 5.12
N TYR A 92 8.31 11.78 5.93
CA TYR A 92 9.11 11.77 7.15
C TYR A 92 10.53 11.27 6.88
N HIS A 93 10.66 10.21 6.07
CA HIS A 93 11.95 9.63 5.69
C HIS A 93 11.84 8.89 4.36
N ARG A 94 12.93 8.90 3.59
CA ARG A 94 13.10 8.12 2.36
C ARG A 94 14.30 7.19 2.52
N SER A 95 14.14 5.93 2.15
CA SER A 95 15.23 4.96 2.07
C SER A 95 15.26 4.38 0.65
N ASP A 96 16.38 4.51 -0.03
CA ASP A 96 16.60 3.91 -1.34
C ASP A 96 17.46 2.65 -1.20
N SER A 97 17.09 1.57 -1.89
CA SER A 97 17.88 0.35 -1.93
C SER A 97 19.18 0.57 -2.70
N GLU A 98 20.27 0.04 -2.17
CA GLU A 98 21.57 0.05 -2.83
C GLU A 98 21.74 -1.12 -3.81
N ILE A 99 20.89 -2.15 -3.68
CA ILE A 99 21.01 -3.40 -4.43
C ILE A 99 19.96 -3.57 -5.53
N ASP A 100 18.86 -2.83 -5.45
CA ASP A 100 17.77 -2.93 -6.43
C ASP A 100 17.02 -1.59 -6.61
N GLY A 101 15.92 -1.62 -7.35
CA GLY A 101 15.14 -0.40 -7.65
C GLY A 101 14.07 -0.04 -6.62
N ALA A 102 14.17 -0.52 -5.37
CA ALA A 102 13.19 -0.21 -4.35
C ALA A 102 13.46 1.14 -3.66
N THR A 103 12.41 1.88 -3.35
CA THR A 103 12.42 3.04 -2.46
C THR A 103 11.31 2.89 -1.44
N LYS A 104 11.64 2.96 -0.17
CA LYS A 104 10.68 3.02 0.93
C LYS A 104 10.44 4.45 1.35
N LEU A 105 9.18 4.86 1.33
CA LEU A 105 8.72 6.16 1.82
C LEU A 105 8.05 5.96 3.18
N LEU A 106 8.59 6.60 4.20
CA LEU A 106 7.99 6.71 5.50
C LEU A 106 7.18 7.99 5.54
N LEU A 107 5.87 7.86 5.67
CA LEU A 107 4.92 8.95 5.61
C LEU A 107 4.27 9.17 6.97
N LYS A 108 4.14 10.43 7.37
CA LYS A 108 3.56 10.84 8.64
C LYS A 108 2.17 11.40 8.43
N THR A 109 1.19 10.87 9.15
CA THR A 109 -0.19 11.36 9.16
C THR A 109 -0.33 12.64 9.98
N ALA A 110 -1.43 13.37 9.83
CA ALA A 110 -1.74 14.57 10.63
C ALA A 110 -1.77 14.27 12.14
N THR A 111 -2.11 13.05 12.56
CA THR A 111 -2.09 12.60 13.96
C THR A 111 -0.69 12.18 14.44
N GLY A 112 0.32 12.29 13.59
CA GLY A 112 1.70 11.95 13.90
C GLY A 112 2.05 10.47 13.77
N MET A 113 1.10 9.60 13.39
CA MET A 113 1.36 8.18 13.12
C MET A 113 2.12 8.02 11.81
N LEU A 114 2.88 6.94 11.71
CA LEU A 114 3.72 6.64 10.55
C LEU A 114 3.19 5.45 9.78
N ILE A 115 3.18 5.58 8.45
CA ILE A 115 2.88 4.50 7.51
C ILE A 115 4.00 4.38 6.48
N GLU A 116 4.05 3.27 5.78
CA GLU A 116 5.05 3.02 4.76
C GLU A 116 4.42 2.77 3.40
N SER A 117 5.02 3.35 2.36
CA SER A 117 4.74 3.03 0.96
C SER A 117 6.04 2.63 0.28
N VAL A 118 5.97 1.75 -0.72
CA VAL A 118 7.15 1.27 -1.42
C VAL A 118 7.01 1.46 -2.92
N ILE A 119 7.97 2.14 -3.51
CA ILE A 119 8.14 2.24 -4.96
C ILE A 119 9.05 1.11 -5.41
N LEU A 120 8.61 0.32 -6.38
CA LEU A 120 9.36 -0.79 -6.95
C LEU A 120 9.64 -0.51 -8.43
N ARG A 121 10.91 -0.25 -8.76
CA ARG A 121 11.38 -0.06 -10.14
C ARG A 121 12.00 -1.34 -10.64
N VAL A 122 11.32 -2.05 -11.53
CA VAL A 122 11.87 -3.27 -12.13
C VAL A 122 12.68 -2.98 -13.39
N ALA A 123 13.66 -3.84 -13.69
CA ALA A 123 14.59 -3.68 -14.81
C ALA A 123 13.90 -3.50 -16.18
N SER A 124 12.68 -4.01 -16.36
CA SER A 124 11.89 -3.80 -17.58
C SER A 124 11.34 -2.37 -17.77
N GLY A 125 11.71 -1.41 -16.91
CA GLY A 125 11.22 -0.03 -16.90
C GLY A 125 9.86 0.17 -16.22
N ARG A 126 9.18 -0.90 -15.83
CA ARG A 126 7.91 -0.80 -15.09
C ARG A 126 8.13 -0.33 -13.67
N THR A 127 7.20 0.47 -13.16
CA THR A 127 7.21 0.92 -11.77
C THR A 127 5.88 0.54 -11.11
N ALA A 128 5.95 -0.07 -9.95
CA ALA A 128 4.79 -0.36 -9.10
C ALA A 128 4.88 0.45 -7.82
N LEU A 129 3.73 0.89 -7.31
CA LEU A 129 3.59 1.51 -6.01
C LEU A 129 2.81 0.55 -5.10
N CYS A 130 3.42 0.18 -3.99
CA CYS A 130 2.79 -0.55 -2.89
C CYS A 130 2.26 0.46 -1.88
N VAL A 131 0.94 0.48 -1.65
CA VAL A 131 0.26 1.43 -0.77
C VAL A 131 -0.28 0.76 0.48
N SER A 132 -0.27 1.49 1.59
CA SER A 132 -0.87 1.10 2.86
C SER A 132 -2.34 1.51 2.93
N SER A 133 -3.17 0.69 3.57
CA SER A 133 -4.61 0.93 3.80
C SER A 133 -4.96 1.20 5.27
N GLN A 134 -4.07 0.86 6.20
CA GLN A 134 -4.26 1.04 7.65
C GLN A 134 -2.96 1.44 8.33
N VAL A 135 -3.05 1.98 9.53
CA VAL A 135 -1.93 2.08 10.47
C VAL A 135 -1.92 0.80 11.31
N GLY A 136 -1.01 -0.12 10.98
CA GLY A 136 -1.01 -1.48 11.54
C GLY A 136 -1.97 -2.42 10.83
N CYS A 137 -2.22 -3.61 11.40
CA CYS A 137 -3.11 -4.63 10.82
C CYS A 137 -3.66 -5.55 11.89
N ALA A 138 -4.98 -5.78 11.88
CA ALA A 138 -5.66 -6.68 12.80
C ALA A 138 -5.62 -8.16 12.36
N ALA A 139 -5.20 -8.46 11.13
CA ALA A 139 -5.13 -9.85 10.63
C ALA A 139 -4.10 -10.70 11.38
N ALA A 140 -3.14 -10.05 12.04
CA ALA A 140 -2.15 -10.66 12.94
C ALA A 140 -1.35 -11.82 12.32
N CYS A 141 -1.10 -11.78 11.01
CA CYS A 141 -0.34 -12.81 10.30
C CYS A 141 1.04 -13.00 10.92
N ASP A 142 1.43 -14.26 11.15
CA ASP A 142 2.65 -14.61 11.87
C ASP A 142 3.94 -14.20 11.12
N PHE A 143 3.89 -14.21 9.80
CA PHE A 143 4.99 -13.85 8.91
C PHE A 143 5.10 -12.35 8.60
N CYS A 144 4.26 -11.50 9.19
CA CYS A 144 4.15 -10.09 8.82
C CYS A 144 4.40 -9.17 10.02
N ALA A 145 5.43 -8.34 9.93
CA ALA A 145 5.79 -7.38 10.96
C ALA A 145 4.64 -6.38 11.24
N THR A 146 3.91 -5.94 10.22
CA THR A 146 2.71 -5.09 10.39
C THR A 146 1.62 -5.80 11.19
N GLY A 147 1.43 -7.13 10.98
CA GLY A 147 0.46 -7.93 11.74
C GLY A 147 0.81 -8.02 13.22
N LYS A 148 2.11 -7.99 13.57
CA LYS A 148 2.57 -8.03 14.96
C LYS A 148 2.37 -6.69 15.70
N MET A 149 2.13 -5.60 14.98
CA MET A 149 1.85 -4.29 15.59
C MET A 149 0.43 -4.18 16.14
N GLY A 150 -0.52 -4.98 15.66
CA GLY A 150 -1.94 -4.72 15.81
C GLY A 150 -2.41 -3.54 14.94
N ILE A 151 -3.66 -3.14 15.08
CA ILE A 151 -4.24 -2.03 14.33
C ILE A 151 -4.43 -0.81 15.24
N ALA A 152 -4.02 0.37 14.75
CA ALA A 152 -4.34 1.65 15.37
C ALA A 152 -5.60 2.29 14.75
N ARG A 153 -5.66 2.38 13.41
CA ARG A 153 -6.82 2.89 12.67
C ARG A 153 -6.78 2.60 11.18
N ASN A 154 -7.90 2.76 10.54
CA ASN A 154 -8.01 2.83 9.09
C ASN A 154 -7.41 4.15 8.56
N LEU A 155 -6.80 4.11 7.37
CA LEU A 155 -6.49 5.31 6.60
C LEU A 155 -7.74 5.80 5.87
N SER A 156 -7.91 7.11 5.80
CA SER A 156 -8.93 7.70 4.93
C SER A 156 -8.55 7.50 3.46
N SER A 157 -9.54 7.60 2.56
CA SER A 157 -9.28 7.57 1.11
C SER A 157 -8.29 8.65 0.68
N ALA A 158 -8.36 9.85 1.28
CA ALA A 158 -7.41 10.92 1.01
C ALA A 158 -5.98 10.56 1.42
N GLU A 159 -5.76 9.92 2.57
CA GLU A 159 -4.45 9.45 2.99
C GLU A 159 -3.92 8.31 2.09
N ILE A 160 -4.80 7.46 1.57
CA ILE A 160 -4.39 6.41 0.61
C ILE A 160 -3.99 7.03 -0.73
N LEU A 161 -4.77 7.99 -1.24
CA LEU A 161 -4.51 8.69 -2.50
C LEU A 161 -3.26 9.57 -2.43
N ASP A 162 -2.98 10.14 -1.28
CA ASP A 162 -1.82 11.01 -1.10
C ASP A 162 -0.48 10.25 -1.19
N GLN A 163 -0.47 8.95 -0.82
CA GLN A 163 0.69 8.10 -1.07
C GLN A 163 1.04 8.06 -2.57
N LEU A 164 0.01 8.06 -3.43
CA LEU A 164 0.20 8.08 -4.88
C LEU A 164 0.70 9.45 -5.38
N LEU A 165 0.16 10.55 -4.83
CA LEU A 165 0.58 11.90 -5.20
C LEU A 165 2.06 12.11 -4.84
N ILE A 166 2.47 11.83 -3.61
CA ILE A 166 3.86 11.95 -3.15
C ILE A 166 4.81 11.08 -3.98
N ALA A 167 4.47 9.79 -4.18
CA ALA A 167 5.28 8.87 -4.97
C ALA A 167 5.31 9.27 -6.45
N GLY A 168 4.20 9.78 -6.98
CA GLY A 168 4.07 10.23 -8.36
C GLY A 168 4.95 11.43 -8.66
N GLN A 169 4.98 12.43 -7.78
CA GLN A 169 5.86 13.60 -7.89
C GLN A 169 7.34 13.21 -7.83
N LEU A 170 7.71 12.28 -6.94
CA LEU A 170 9.06 11.76 -6.89
C LEU A 170 9.45 11.07 -8.20
N LEU A 171 8.58 10.22 -8.73
CA LEU A 171 8.83 9.49 -9.98
C LEU A 171 8.83 10.39 -11.21
N ALA A 172 8.02 11.45 -11.23
CA ALA A 172 8.02 12.44 -12.32
C ALA A 172 9.37 13.14 -12.43
N SER A 173 10.03 13.47 -11.31
CA SER A 173 11.38 14.03 -11.31
C SER A 173 12.44 13.07 -11.87
N GLU A 174 12.16 11.75 -11.85
CA GLU A 174 13.00 10.70 -12.46
C GLU A 174 12.61 10.40 -13.93
N GLY A 175 11.62 11.09 -14.49
CA GLY A 175 11.05 10.79 -15.82
C GLY A 175 10.26 9.48 -15.87
N ARG A 176 9.83 8.97 -14.72
CA ARG A 176 9.08 7.71 -14.58
C ARG A 176 7.60 7.94 -14.26
N LYS A 177 6.77 6.92 -14.50
CA LYS A 177 5.34 6.93 -14.16
C LYS A 177 4.97 5.69 -13.37
N ILE A 178 4.05 5.83 -12.43
CA ILE A 178 3.44 4.69 -11.74
C ILE A 178 2.61 3.92 -12.76
N ARG A 179 2.94 2.64 -12.95
CA ARG A 179 2.19 1.74 -13.84
C ARG A 179 1.20 0.88 -13.07
N ASN A 180 1.64 0.26 -11.98
CA ASN A 180 0.80 -0.61 -11.17
C ASN A 180 0.69 -0.04 -9.76
N ILE A 181 -0.51 -0.14 -9.17
CA ILE A 181 -0.77 0.19 -7.78
C ILE A 181 -1.23 -1.10 -7.10
N VAL A 182 -0.54 -1.49 -6.02
CA VAL A 182 -0.85 -2.71 -5.28
C VAL A 182 -1.16 -2.37 -3.83
N PHE A 183 -2.31 -2.81 -3.35
CA PHE A 183 -2.72 -2.66 -1.95
C PHE A 183 -2.15 -3.84 -1.15
N MET A 184 -0.82 -3.80 -0.93
CA MET A 184 -0.02 -4.81 -0.26
C MET A 184 0.93 -4.21 0.79
N GLY A 185 0.71 -2.95 1.16
CA GLY A 185 1.42 -2.26 2.23
C GLY A 185 0.90 -2.65 3.62
N MET A 186 0.88 -1.70 4.53
CA MET A 186 0.35 -1.92 5.87
C MET A 186 -1.17 -2.01 5.85
N GLY A 187 -1.73 -3.05 6.53
CA GLY A 187 -3.17 -3.25 6.69
C GLY A 187 -3.77 -4.36 5.84
N GLU A 188 -4.97 -4.81 6.24
CA GLU A 188 -5.86 -5.62 5.41
C GLU A 188 -6.83 -4.68 4.70
N PRO A 189 -6.78 -4.56 3.35
CA PRO A 189 -7.59 -3.58 2.63
C PRO A 189 -9.09 -3.75 2.86
N PHE A 190 -9.57 -4.98 3.00
CA PHE A 190 -10.99 -5.23 3.22
C PHE A 190 -11.47 -4.99 4.65
N HIS A 191 -10.57 -4.77 5.61
CA HIS A 191 -10.94 -4.19 6.90
C HIS A 191 -11.15 -2.67 6.84
N ASN A 192 -10.84 -2.05 5.68
CA ASN A 192 -11.05 -0.64 5.37
C ASN A 192 -11.84 -0.48 4.06
N GLU A 193 -12.87 -1.30 3.87
CA GLU A 193 -13.58 -1.50 2.60
C GLU A 193 -14.15 -0.20 2.01
N GLU A 194 -14.77 0.65 2.83
CA GLU A 194 -15.38 1.91 2.39
C GLU A 194 -14.34 2.89 1.80
N ASN A 195 -13.24 3.11 2.53
CA ASN A 195 -12.15 3.99 2.04
C ASN A 195 -11.42 3.37 0.85
N LEU A 196 -11.26 2.04 0.82
CA LEU A 196 -10.71 1.32 -0.32
C LEU A 196 -11.53 1.57 -1.59
N TYR A 197 -12.85 1.46 -1.51
CA TYR A 197 -13.75 1.65 -2.65
C TYR A 197 -13.74 3.10 -3.14
N THR A 198 -13.81 4.07 -2.22
CA THR A 198 -13.67 5.49 -2.55
C THR A 198 -12.32 5.78 -3.21
N THR A 199 -11.26 5.12 -2.75
CA THR A 199 -9.91 5.22 -3.34
C THR A 199 -9.89 4.67 -4.77
N ILE A 200 -10.43 3.46 -5.01
CA ILE A 200 -10.49 2.85 -6.35
C ILE A 200 -11.28 3.74 -7.30
N GLU A 201 -12.42 4.26 -6.88
CA GLU A 201 -13.23 5.20 -7.68
C GLU A 201 -12.45 6.45 -8.04
N SER A 202 -11.73 7.04 -7.07
CA SER A 202 -10.91 8.24 -7.30
C SER A 202 -9.72 7.96 -8.22
N LEU A 203 -9.06 6.81 -8.06
CA LEU A 203 -7.95 6.39 -8.93
C LEU A 203 -8.40 6.22 -10.37
N THR A 204 -9.58 5.67 -10.61
CA THR A 204 -10.10 5.36 -11.95
C THR A 204 -10.89 6.51 -12.59
N ALA A 205 -11.30 7.50 -11.78
CA ALA A 205 -12.10 8.63 -12.25
C ALA A 205 -11.36 9.47 -13.32
N PRO A 206 -12.01 9.76 -14.48
CA PRO A 206 -11.38 10.53 -15.56
C PRO A 206 -10.98 11.96 -15.16
N ASP A 207 -11.67 12.55 -14.20
CA ASP A 207 -11.42 13.91 -13.70
C ASP A 207 -10.41 13.97 -12.54
N LEU A 208 -9.92 12.81 -12.07
CA LEU A 208 -8.85 12.69 -11.07
C LEU A 208 -7.63 12.01 -11.69
N PHE A 209 -7.19 10.86 -11.16
CA PHE A 209 -5.97 10.20 -11.62
C PHE A 209 -6.11 9.52 -13.00
N HIS A 210 -7.31 9.06 -13.36
CA HIS A 210 -7.58 8.32 -14.61
C HIS A 210 -6.66 7.10 -14.80
N HIS A 211 -6.37 6.43 -13.68
CA HIS A 211 -5.51 5.25 -13.69
C HIS A 211 -6.28 4.03 -14.20
N PRO A 212 -5.71 3.20 -15.09
CA PRO A 212 -6.42 2.03 -15.62
C PRO A 212 -6.75 1.03 -14.50
N PRO A 213 -8.01 0.62 -14.31
CA PRO A 213 -8.40 -0.31 -13.23
C PRO A 213 -7.70 -1.66 -13.34
N THR A 214 -7.34 -2.12 -14.56
CA THR A 214 -6.54 -3.34 -14.79
C THR A 214 -5.10 -3.24 -14.26
N LYS A 215 -4.66 -2.09 -13.79
CA LYS A 215 -3.34 -1.86 -13.17
C LYS A 215 -3.43 -1.72 -11.65
N LEU A 216 -4.62 -1.87 -11.09
CA LEU A 216 -4.85 -1.96 -9.66
C LEU A 216 -4.89 -3.43 -9.24
N LEU A 217 -4.30 -3.74 -8.09
CA LEU A 217 -4.34 -5.06 -7.46
C LEU A 217 -4.65 -4.90 -5.98
N VAL A 218 -5.75 -5.48 -5.53
CA VAL A 218 -6.12 -5.56 -4.11
C VAL A 218 -5.79 -6.95 -3.59
N SER A 219 -4.91 -7.04 -2.61
CA SER A 219 -4.54 -8.30 -1.96
C SER A 219 -5.21 -8.42 -0.60
N SER A 220 -5.75 -9.59 -0.30
CA SER A 220 -6.40 -9.89 0.97
C SER A 220 -5.87 -11.19 1.56
N VAL A 221 -5.84 -11.27 2.89
CA VAL A 221 -5.60 -12.53 3.60
C VAL A 221 -6.79 -13.49 3.54
N GLY A 222 -7.87 -13.11 2.83
CA GLY A 222 -9.03 -13.96 2.59
C GLY A 222 -10.28 -13.54 3.36
N VAL A 223 -10.62 -12.26 3.35
CA VAL A 223 -11.95 -11.77 3.75
C VAL A 223 -12.92 -12.09 2.60
N ALA A 224 -13.40 -13.34 2.58
CA ALA A 224 -14.04 -13.99 1.45
C ALA A 224 -15.22 -13.19 0.86
N ASP A 225 -16.14 -12.76 1.69
CA ASP A 225 -17.32 -12.00 1.31
C ASP A 225 -16.99 -10.61 0.74
N ALA A 226 -15.96 -9.96 1.29
CA ALA A 226 -15.49 -8.66 0.79
C ALA A 226 -14.77 -8.79 -0.56
N MET A 227 -14.01 -9.88 -0.80
CA MET A 227 -13.44 -10.18 -2.12
C MET A 227 -14.53 -10.25 -3.19
N VAL A 228 -15.63 -10.94 -2.90
CA VAL A 228 -16.77 -11.07 -3.83
C VAL A 228 -17.47 -9.72 -4.04
N ARG A 229 -17.71 -8.95 -2.96
CA ARG A 229 -18.29 -7.59 -3.09
C ARG A 229 -17.41 -6.67 -3.95
N CYS A 230 -16.10 -6.72 -3.75
CA CYS A 230 -15.14 -5.95 -4.53
C CYS A 230 -15.18 -6.35 -6.02
N ALA A 231 -15.14 -7.65 -6.32
CA ALA A 231 -15.22 -8.16 -7.69
C ALA A 231 -16.52 -7.74 -8.40
N ARG A 232 -17.64 -7.73 -7.68
CA ARG A 232 -18.95 -7.31 -8.21
C ARG A 232 -18.97 -5.82 -8.53
N ARG A 233 -18.39 -4.99 -7.65
CA ARG A 233 -18.35 -3.53 -7.83
C ARG A 233 -17.31 -3.08 -8.85
N PHE A 234 -16.15 -3.75 -8.89
CA PHE A 234 -14.99 -3.39 -9.71
C PHE A 234 -14.47 -4.59 -10.51
N PRO A 235 -15.22 -5.10 -11.49
CA PRO A 235 -14.92 -6.37 -12.17
C PRO A 235 -13.63 -6.34 -13.02
N THR A 236 -13.02 -5.17 -13.19
CA THR A 236 -11.76 -4.98 -13.93
C THR A 236 -10.54 -4.74 -13.02
N VAL A 237 -10.75 -4.58 -11.72
CA VAL A 237 -9.66 -4.53 -10.71
C VAL A 237 -9.19 -5.95 -10.42
N ASN A 238 -7.88 -6.14 -10.33
CA ASN A 238 -7.33 -7.46 -10.04
C ASN A 238 -7.38 -7.75 -8.54
N LEU A 239 -7.61 -9.00 -8.19
CA LEU A 239 -7.62 -9.48 -6.80
C LEU A 239 -6.51 -10.49 -6.58
N ALA A 240 -5.92 -10.46 -5.38
CA ALA A 240 -5.00 -11.48 -4.89
C ALA A 240 -5.50 -12.04 -3.55
N LEU A 241 -5.32 -13.35 -3.38
CA LEU A 241 -5.55 -14.06 -2.14
C LEU A 241 -4.21 -14.50 -1.55
N SER A 242 -3.86 -13.99 -0.39
CA SER A 242 -2.76 -14.47 0.44
C SER A 242 -3.15 -15.82 1.06
N LEU A 243 -2.94 -16.90 0.30
CA LEU A 243 -3.38 -18.26 0.66
C LEU A 243 -2.39 -18.94 1.61
N HIS A 244 -1.13 -19.05 1.22
CA HIS A 244 0.05 -19.54 1.92
C HIS A 244 0.00 -21.00 2.39
N SER A 245 -1.14 -21.63 2.47
CA SER A 245 -1.33 -23.08 2.66
C SER A 245 -2.75 -23.49 2.28
N VAL A 246 -2.91 -24.71 1.80
CA VAL A 246 -4.20 -25.38 1.59
C VAL A 246 -4.49 -26.43 2.67
N ARG A 247 -3.65 -26.52 3.69
CA ARG A 247 -3.92 -27.24 4.94
C ARG A 247 -4.44 -26.25 5.97
N GLN A 248 -5.66 -26.47 6.44
CA GLN A 248 -6.38 -25.52 7.30
C GLN A 248 -5.58 -25.18 8.57
N GLU A 249 -5.00 -26.18 9.23
CA GLU A 249 -4.27 -26.02 10.49
C GLU A 249 -2.99 -25.19 10.29
N VAL A 250 -2.27 -25.42 9.18
CA VAL A 250 -1.07 -24.65 8.82
C VAL A 250 -1.44 -23.22 8.50
N ARG A 251 -2.52 -23.03 7.75
CA ARG A 251 -3.00 -21.69 7.40
C ARG A 251 -3.44 -20.90 8.64
N GLU A 252 -4.12 -21.52 9.61
CA GLU A 252 -4.54 -20.86 10.86
C GLU A 252 -3.35 -20.44 11.73
N GLN A 253 -2.25 -21.21 11.71
CA GLN A 253 -1.01 -20.84 12.39
C GLN A 253 -0.36 -19.61 11.75
N LEU A 254 -0.41 -19.51 10.41
CA LEU A 254 0.19 -18.41 9.67
C LEU A 254 -0.70 -17.17 9.63
N ILE A 255 -2.01 -17.36 9.54
CA ILE A 255 -3.03 -16.32 9.40
C ILE A 255 -4.16 -16.60 10.39
N PRO A 256 -4.17 -16.01 11.57
CA PRO A 256 -5.22 -16.26 12.59
C PRO A 256 -6.65 -16.02 12.09
N LEU A 257 -6.82 -15.08 11.14
CA LEU A 257 -8.11 -14.79 10.49
C LEU A 257 -8.66 -15.98 9.69
N ALA A 258 -7.85 -16.98 9.34
CA ALA A 258 -8.27 -18.18 8.62
C ALA A 258 -9.28 -19.04 9.40
N ARG A 259 -9.37 -18.87 10.72
CA ARG A 259 -10.42 -19.50 11.55
C ARG A 259 -11.81 -18.99 11.21
N THR A 260 -11.92 -17.72 10.80
CA THR A 260 -13.20 -17.11 10.40
C THR A 260 -13.57 -17.46 8.95
N TYR A 261 -12.56 -17.64 8.09
CA TYR A 261 -12.74 -17.90 6.66
C TYR A 261 -12.02 -19.20 6.29
N PRO A 262 -12.68 -20.37 6.45
CA PRO A 262 -12.09 -21.66 6.11
C PRO A 262 -11.84 -21.82 4.62
N LEU A 263 -10.95 -22.76 4.27
CA LEU A 263 -10.45 -22.99 2.90
C LEU A 263 -11.56 -23.25 1.88
N ASP A 264 -12.62 -23.97 2.26
CA ASP A 264 -13.76 -24.24 1.38
C ASP A 264 -14.53 -22.97 1.03
N GLN A 265 -14.74 -22.11 2.01
CA GLN A 265 -15.37 -20.80 1.79
C GLN A 265 -14.49 -19.91 0.90
N LEU A 266 -13.17 -19.91 1.10
CA LEU A 266 -12.24 -19.16 0.26
C LEU A 266 -12.24 -19.68 -1.18
N ARG A 267 -12.27 -21.01 -1.36
CA ARG A 267 -12.32 -21.61 -2.69
C ARG A 267 -13.60 -21.22 -3.43
N GLU A 268 -14.73 -21.22 -2.72
CA GLU A 268 -16.00 -20.76 -3.28
C GLU A 268 -15.96 -19.26 -3.63
N ALA A 269 -15.43 -18.42 -2.76
CA ALA A 269 -15.24 -16.99 -3.04
C ALA A 269 -14.36 -16.76 -4.30
N VAL A 270 -13.27 -17.51 -4.46
CA VAL A 270 -12.43 -17.42 -5.68
C VAL A 270 -13.22 -17.85 -6.92
N ARG A 271 -14.06 -18.87 -6.82
CA ARG A 271 -14.93 -19.32 -7.93
C ARG A 271 -15.93 -18.22 -8.30
N GLU A 272 -16.57 -17.58 -7.31
CA GLU A 272 -17.51 -16.49 -7.55
C GLU A 272 -16.79 -15.26 -8.17
N VAL A 273 -15.60 -14.89 -7.66
CA VAL A 273 -14.76 -13.84 -8.25
C VAL A 273 -14.43 -14.18 -9.72
N ASN A 274 -14.08 -15.42 -10.02
CA ASN A 274 -13.82 -15.85 -11.40
C ASN A 274 -15.04 -15.72 -12.32
N ALA A 275 -16.25 -15.90 -11.80
CA ALA A 275 -17.48 -15.68 -12.57
C ALA A 275 -17.75 -14.18 -12.82
N LEU A 276 -17.37 -13.31 -11.90
CA LEU A 276 -17.59 -11.86 -11.96
C LEU A 276 -16.51 -11.11 -12.75
N THR A 277 -15.28 -11.63 -12.80
CA THR A 277 -14.12 -10.96 -13.40
C THR A 277 -13.56 -11.73 -14.59
N ARG A 278 -12.75 -11.08 -15.44
CA ARG A 278 -12.03 -11.74 -16.54
C ARG A 278 -10.60 -12.11 -16.18
N SER A 279 -10.00 -11.41 -15.22
CA SER A 279 -8.63 -11.65 -14.76
C SER A 279 -8.57 -12.88 -13.87
N PRO A 280 -7.47 -13.66 -13.91
CA PRO A 280 -7.24 -14.69 -12.91
C PRO A 280 -7.08 -14.06 -11.52
N VAL A 281 -7.52 -14.76 -10.48
CA VAL A 281 -7.18 -14.39 -9.11
C VAL A 281 -5.73 -14.78 -8.86
N MET A 282 -4.92 -13.84 -8.36
CA MET A 282 -3.54 -14.14 -7.98
C MET A 282 -3.53 -14.85 -6.63
N ILE A 283 -2.93 -16.04 -6.58
CA ILE A 283 -2.70 -16.79 -5.34
C ILE A 283 -1.30 -16.47 -4.85
N GLU A 284 -1.18 -15.69 -3.81
CA GLU A 284 0.08 -15.40 -3.14
C GLU A 284 0.43 -16.57 -2.21
N TYR A 285 1.57 -17.19 -2.43
CA TYR A 285 2.01 -18.35 -1.66
C TYR A 285 3.44 -18.14 -1.13
N LEU A 286 3.54 -17.81 0.15
CA LEU A 286 4.79 -17.61 0.85
C LEU A 286 5.46 -18.95 1.13
N MET A 287 6.73 -19.12 0.73
CA MET A 287 7.46 -20.38 0.84
C MET A 287 8.23 -20.45 2.17
N LEU A 288 7.78 -21.31 3.09
CA LEU A 288 8.31 -21.48 4.44
C LEU A 288 8.84 -22.90 4.63
N ALA A 289 10.13 -23.03 4.96
CA ALA A 289 10.82 -24.29 5.12
C ALA A 289 10.17 -25.20 6.17
N GLY A 290 9.85 -26.43 5.75
CA GLY A 290 9.23 -27.46 6.59
C GLY A 290 7.82 -27.14 7.06
N ARG A 291 7.17 -26.10 6.48
CA ARG A 291 5.81 -25.70 6.83
C ARG A 291 4.82 -25.93 5.70
N ASN A 292 5.18 -25.48 4.50
CA ASN A 292 4.27 -25.47 3.34
C ASN A 292 5.03 -25.60 2.01
N ASP A 293 6.23 -26.16 2.02
CA ASP A 293 7.14 -26.16 0.87
C ASP A 293 7.48 -27.54 0.32
N SER A 294 6.81 -28.60 0.81
CA SER A 294 6.99 -29.97 0.31
C SER A 294 6.32 -30.15 -1.06
N LEU A 295 6.72 -31.19 -1.78
CA LEU A 295 6.05 -31.59 -3.04
C LEU A 295 4.62 -32.07 -2.81
N ASP A 296 4.29 -32.57 -1.61
CA ASP A 296 2.92 -32.88 -1.22
C ASP A 296 2.08 -31.60 -1.11
N ASP A 297 2.61 -30.54 -0.47
CA ASP A 297 1.96 -29.24 -0.45
C ASP A 297 1.71 -28.67 -1.85
N ALA A 298 2.64 -28.90 -2.79
CA ALA A 298 2.47 -28.49 -4.19
C ALA A 298 1.33 -29.27 -4.87
N ARG A 299 1.19 -30.59 -4.59
CA ARG A 299 0.08 -31.41 -5.12
C ARG A 299 -1.26 -30.97 -4.54
N GLU A 300 -1.34 -30.82 -3.21
CA GLU A 300 -2.55 -30.34 -2.54
C GLU A 300 -2.97 -28.96 -3.04
N LEU A 301 -2.00 -28.04 -3.27
CA LEU A 301 -2.29 -26.74 -3.87
C LEU A 301 -2.84 -26.90 -5.29
N SER A 302 -2.26 -27.78 -6.10
CA SER A 302 -2.73 -28.07 -7.45
C SER A 302 -4.18 -28.57 -7.46
N ASP A 303 -4.52 -29.45 -6.53
CA ASP A 303 -5.88 -29.99 -6.36
C ASP A 303 -6.85 -28.89 -5.89
N TRP A 304 -6.42 -28.05 -4.92
CA TRP A 304 -7.25 -26.97 -4.40
C TRP A 304 -7.61 -25.92 -5.45
N VAL A 305 -6.66 -25.58 -6.33
CA VAL A 305 -6.91 -24.58 -7.41
C VAL A 305 -7.54 -25.19 -8.65
N SER A 306 -7.71 -26.52 -8.72
CA SER A 306 -8.28 -27.21 -9.88
C SER A 306 -9.66 -26.65 -10.24
N GLY A 307 -9.85 -26.32 -11.53
CA GLY A 307 -11.09 -25.71 -12.05
C GLY A 307 -11.27 -24.23 -11.72
N LEU A 308 -10.29 -23.59 -11.07
CA LEU A 308 -10.28 -22.16 -10.83
C LEU A 308 -9.35 -21.45 -11.83
N ARG A 309 -9.71 -20.24 -12.23
CA ARG A 309 -8.84 -19.38 -13.04
C ARG A 309 -7.94 -18.57 -12.11
N VAL A 310 -6.73 -19.05 -11.91
CA VAL A 310 -5.76 -18.46 -10.99
C VAL A 310 -4.38 -18.31 -11.63
N HIS A 311 -3.55 -17.46 -11.04
CA HIS A 311 -2.12 -17.38 -11.25
C HIS A 311 -1.43 -17.53 -9.88
N VAL A 312 -0.56 -18.53 -9.73
CA VAL A 312 0.17 -18.76 -8.47
C VAL A 312 1.46 -17.96 -8.46
N ASN A 313 1.62 -17.13 -7.44
CA ASN A 313 2.80 -16.31 -7.23
C ASN A 313 3.54 -16.81 -5.99
N LEU A 314 4.64 -17.55 -6.20
CA LEU A 314 5.48 -18.08 -5.14
C LEU A 314 6.40 -16.97 -4.60
N ILE A 315 6.33 -16.69 -3.32
CA ILE A 315 7.06 -15.61 -2.66
C ILE A 315 8.13 -16.19 -1.75
N PRO A 316 9.42 -15.91 -1.99
CA PRO A 316 10.44 -16.20 -1.00
C PRO A 316 10.18 -15.43 0.29
N TYR A 317 10.22 -16.11 1.43
CA TYR A 317 10.06 -15.46 2.73
C TYR A 317 11.29 -14.61 3.04
N THR A 318 11.06 -13.40 3.49
CA THR A 318 12.08 -12.53 4.07
C THR A 318 11.87 -12.49 5.58
N PRO A 319 12.86 -12.92 6.39
CA PRO A 319 12.74 -13.00 7.85
C PRO A 319 12.37 -11.65 8.47
N ILE A 320 11.62 -11.71 9.55
CA ILE A 320 11.31 -10.60 10.44
C ILE A 320 11.71 -10.94 11.87
N ASP A 321 12.14 -9.95 12.65
CA ASP A 321 12.61 -10.16 14.02
C ASP A 321 11.51 -10.70 14.94
N GLU A 322 10.25 -10.36 14.67
CA GLU A 322 9.09 -10.76 15.45
C GLU A 322 8.69 -12.24 15.26
N SER A 323 9.25 -12.92 14.25
CA SER A 323 8.95 -14.33 13.97
C SER A 323 10.19 -15.13 13.62
N PRO A 324 11.16 -15.24 14.58
CA PRO A 324 12.45 -15.91 14.36
C PRO A 324 12.34 -17.42 14.13
N HIS A 325 11.16 -18.01 14.41
CA HIS A 325 10.86 -19.43 14.19
C HIS A 325 10.44 -19.75 12.76
N LEU A 326 10.24 -18.73 11.92
CA LEU A 326 9.93 -18.92 10.51
C LEU A 326 11.22 -18.82 9.68
N VAL A 327 11.41 -19.80 8.80
CA VAL A 327 12.58 -19.89 7.92
C VAL A 327 12.08 -19.96 6.48
N GLY A 328 12.70 -19.21 5.58
CA GLY A 328 12.39 -19.28 4.14
C GLY A 328 12.91 -20.59 3.50
N SER A 329 12.14 -21.13 2.57
CA SER A 329 12.58 -22.27 1.75
C SER A 329 13.82 -21.92 0.95
N ASP A 330 14.70 -22.86 0.74
CA ASP A 330 15.88 -22.68 -0.09
C ASP A 330 15.51 -22.60 -1.59
N LYS A 331 16.46 -22.21 -2.42
CA LYS A 331 16.22 -22.03 -3.86
C LYS A 331 15.84 -23.33 -4.56
N PRO A 332 16.56 -24.49 -4.35
CA PRO A 332 16.18 -25.77 -4.96
C PRO A 332 14.75 -26.20 -4.64
N THR A 333 14.33 -26.07 -3.38
CA THR A 333 12.97 -26.42 -2.93
C THR A 333 11.92 -25.55 -3.64
N ARG A 334 12.15 -24.23 -3.73
CA ARG A 334 11.24 -23.32 -4.45
C ARG A 334 11.14 -23.64 -5.95
N GLU A 335 12.25 -24.01 -6.58
CA GLU A 335 12.30 -24.39 -8.00
C GLU A 335 11.58 -25.73 -8.24
N ALA A 336 11.77 -26.71 -7.37
CA ALA A 336 11.07 -28.00 -7.44
C ALA A 336 9.55 -27.82 -7.27
N PHE A 337 9.13 -27.05 -6.27
CA PHE A 337 7.72 -26.71 -6.04
C PHE A 337 7.09 -26.02 -7.25
N SER A 338 7.77 -24.99 -7.79
CA SER A 338 7.33 -24.29 -9.01
C SER A 338 7.22 -25.20 -10.21
N SER A 339 8.18 -26.12 -10.38
CA SER A 339 8.17 -27.09 -11.47
C SER A 339 7.00 -28.08 -11.37
N GLN A 340 6.68 -28.53 -10.16
CA GLN A 340 5.54 -29.39 -9.88
C GLN A 340 4.21 -28.71 -10.26
N LEU A 341 4.00 -27.44 -9.86
CA LEU A 341 2.79 -26.68 -10.22
C LEU A 341 2.67 -26.48 -11.74
N LYS A 342 3.79 -26.15 -12.41
CA LYS A 342 3.82 -25.99 -13.87
C LYS A 342 3.55 -27.29 -14.60
N ALA A 343 4.07 -28.42 -14.11
CA ALA A 343 3.79 -29.75 -14.66
C ALA A 343 2.30 -30.13 -14.53
N ALA A 344 1.62 -29.62 -13.50
CA ALA A 344 0.17 -29.73 -13.32
C ALA A 344 -0.63 -28.71 -14.17
N GLY A 345 0.03 -27.92 -15.03
CA GLY A 345 -0.62 -26.95 -15.91
C GLY A 345 -1.02 -25.63 -15.22
N ILE A 346 -0.51 -25.35 -14.02
CA ILE A 346 -0.83 -24.16 -13.26
C ILE A 346 0.14 -23.03 -13.66
N ASP A 347 -0.43 -21.88 -14.07
CA ASP A 347 0.36 -20.67 -14.35
C ASP A 347 1.03 -20.18 -13.06
N THR A 348 2.37 -20.25 -13.02
CA THR A 348 3.15 -20.05 -11.80
C THR A 348 4.35 -19.15 -12.05
N THR A 349 4.53 -18.16 -11.18
CA THR A 349 5.70 -17.27 -11.15
C THR A 349 6.42 -17.41 -9.82
N LEU A 350 7.76 -17.53 -9.87
CA LEU A 350 8.61 -17.35 -8.69
C LEU A 350 9.02 -15.88 -8.60
N ARG A 351 8.56 -15.20 -7.57
CA ARG A 351 8.79 -13.77 -7.38
C ARG A 351 10.18 -13.52 -6.81
N TYR A 352 10.76 -12.39 -7.20
CA TYR A 352 11.92 -11.82 -6.52
C TYR A 352 11.44 -10.71 -5.58
N SER A 353 11.87 -10.77 -4.32
CA SER A 353 11.59 -9.71 -3.34
C SER A 353 12.61 -8.58 -3.53
N LEU A 354 12.12 -7.36 -3.76
CA LEU A 354 12.94 -6.15 -3.82
C LEU A 354 12.91 -5.42 -2.47
N GLY A 355 13.95 -4.63 -2.18
CA GLY A 355 14.03 -3.78 -1.01
C GLY A 355 14.30 -4.52 0.31
N GLN A 356 14.97 -5.67 0.27
CA GLN A 356 15.31 -6.42 1.49
C GLN A 356 16.29 -5.65 2.37
N ASP A 357 17.27 -4.99 1.80
CA ASP A 357 18.30 -4.18 2.47
C ASP A 357 17.75 -2.96 3.21
N ILE A 358 16.60 -2.47 2.78
CA ILE A 358 15.91 -1.33 3.41
C ILE A 358 14.65 -1.74 4.19
N ALA A 359 14.46 -3.03 4.48
CA ALA A 359 13.27 -3.59 5.10
C ALA A 359 11.96 -3.13 4.42
N ALA A 360 11.91 -3.23 3.09
CA ALA A 360 10.77 -2.86 2.24
C ALA A 360 10.14 -4.05 1.52
N ALA A 361 10.65 -5.27 1.72
CA ALA A 361 10.05 -6.48 1.17
C ALA A 361 8.68 -6.78 1.80
N CYS A 362 7.88 -7.61 1.12
CA CYS A 362 6.57 -8.00 1.63
C CYS A 362 6.66 -8.59 3.04
N GLY A 363 5.81 -8.10 3.96
CA GLY A 363 5.78 -8.50 5.36
C GLY A 363 6.76 -7.75 6.28
N GLN A 364 7.72 -6.98 5.75
CA GLN A 364 8.72 -6.27 6.55
C GLN A 364 8.30 -4.86 7.03
N LEU A 365 7.20 -4.32 6.50
CA LEU A 365 6.77 -2.97 6.86
C LEU A 365 6.33 -2.91 8.32
N VAL A 366 7.14 -2.27 9.16
CA VAL A 366 6.88 -2.15 10.59
C VAL A 366 7.41 -0.82 11.13
N ARG A 367 6.73 -0.29 12.16
CA ARG A 367 7.16 0.90 12.86
C ARG A 367 7.19 0.71 14.37
N HIS A 368 8.37 0.48 14.88
CA HIS A 368 8.62 0.50 16.33
C HIS A 368 8.29 1.85 16.97
N GLU A 369 8.45 2.97 16.22
CA GLU A 369 8.08 4.29 16.67
C GLU A 369 6.58 4.47 16.92
N ASN A 370 5.71 3.88 16.08
CA ASN A 370 4.25 3.91 16.31
C ASN A 370 3.89 3.20 17.62
N ARG A 371 4.53 2.07 17.91
CA ARG A 371 4.32 1.30 19.14
C ARG A 371 4.75 2.09 20.37
N LYS A 372 5.92 2.74 20.33
CA LYS A 372 6.39 3.62 21.41
C LYS A 372 5.44 4.78 21.67
N ARG A 373 4.89 5.41 20.62
CA ARG A 373 3.93 6.50 20.74
C ARG A 373 2.58 6.04 21.29
N ALA A 374 2.07 4.90 20.86
CA ALA A 374 0.84 4.31 21.40
C ALA A 374 0.98 3.96 22.89
N MET A 375 2.16 3.51 23.33
CA MET A 375 2.47 3.23 24.74
C MET A 375 2.66 4.51 25.57
N GLY A 376 3.35 5.52 25.02
CA GLY A 376 3.60 6.80 25.70
C GLY A 376 2.35 7.66 25.88
N SER A 377 1.35 7.53 25.00
CA SER A 377 0.05 8.21 25.18
C SER A 377 -0.83 7.58 26.28
N SER A 378 -0.58 6.33 26.65
CA SER A 378 -1.29 5.67 27.76
C SER A 378 -0.71 6.00 29.13
N GLU A 379 0.54 6.45 29.22
CA GLU A 379 1.16 6.88 30.49
C GLU A 379 0.83 8.33 30.88
N SER A 380 0.51 9.20 29.91
CA SER A 380 0.12 10.59 30.17
C SER A 380 -1.37 10.78 30.55
N SER A 381 -2.17 9.71 30.54
CA SER A 381 -3.62 9.74 30.86
C SER A 381 -3.96 8.97 32.15
N ARG A 382 -3.01 8.70 33.03
CA ARG A 382 -3.31 8.26 34.40
C ARG A 382 -3.34 9.49 35.32
N PRO A 383 -4.43 9.74 36.03
CA PRO A 383 -4.58 10.83 36.96
C PRO A 383 -3.66 10.73 38.16
#